data_022e3b441f511d4af1f146fd03e758dd
#
_entry.id   022e3b441f511d4af1f146fd03e758dd
#
_cell.length_a   1.000
_cell.length_b   1.000
_cell.length_c   1.000
_cell.angle_alpha   90.00
_cell.angle_beta   90.00
_cell.angle_gamma   90.00
#
_symmetry.space_group_name_H-M   'P 1'
#
loop_
_entity.id
_entity.type
_entity.pdbx_description
1 polymer ?
#
loop_
_entity_poly.entity_id
_entity_poly.type
_entity_poly.pdbx_seq_one_letter_code
_entity_poly.pdbx_strand_id
1 'polypeptide(L)'
;MYNWGLAQSLVEEEVRFSGVVIHSATTRPIANVNCRDGERVTTTDGMGRFALNTSKGDTIYFTHIGFKSYEIVVPDTLAGGEYMVAVFLSSDT
;
A
#
# COMPACT_ATOMS: atom_id res chain seq x y z
N MET A 1 1.64 17.73 -31.07
CA MET A 1 1.46 17.02 -30.94
C MET A 1 1.99 16.49 -30.28
N TYR A 2 2.12 16.52 -29.83
CA TYR A 2 2.54 16.01 -29.36
C TYR A 2 2.77 15.81 -28.11
N ASN A 3 2.07 15.76 -27.10
CA ASN A 3 2.10 15.49 -25.70
C ASN A 3 1.87 14.08 -25.33
N TRP A 4 1.81 13.26 -26.32
CA TRP A 4 1.59 11.87 -26.11
C TRP A 4 2.62 11.25 -25.20
N GLY A 5 3.89 11.56 -25.39
CA GLY A 5 4.96 10.96 -24.62
C GLY A 5 4.88 11.31 -23.16
N LEU A 6 4.48 12.54 -22.86
CA LEU A 6 4.37 12.95 -21.47
C LEU A 6 3.29 12.20 -20.74
N ALA A 7 2.13 12.04 -21.39
CA ALA A 7 1.03 11.31 -20.78
C ALA A 7 1.42 9.87 -20.48
N GLN A 8 2.14 9.25 -21.41
CA GLN A 8 2.55 7.89 -21.22
C GLN A 8 3.57 7.74 -20.12
N SER A 9 4.47 8.72 -20.00
CA SER A 9 5.46 8.68 -18.94
C SER A 9 4.82 8.71 -17.57
N LEU A 10 3.77 9.53 -17.42
CA LEU A 10 3.09 9.61 -16.14
C LEU A 10 2.40 8.29 -15.80
N VAL A 11 1.81 7.65 -16.80
CA VAL A 11 1.16 6.36 -16.58
C VAL A 11 2.18 5.31 -16.18
N GLU A 12 3.37 5.38 -16.74
CA GLU A 12 4.40 4.39 -16.46
C GLU A 12 4.92 4.45 -15.04
N GLU A 13 4.61 5.52 -14.30
CA GLU A 13 5.05 5.61 -12.92
C GLU A 13 4.09 4.97 -11.95
N GLU A 14 2.98 4.46 -12.44
CA GLU A 14 2.02 3.79 -11.59
C GLU A 14 2.57 2.46 -11.09
N VAL A 15 2.32 2.17 -9.81
CA VAL A 15 2.81 0.95 -9.16
C VAL A 15 1.63 0.21 -8.57
N ARG A 16 1.59 -1.10 -8.79
CA ARG A 16 0.62 -1.94 -8.11
C ARG A 16 1.22 -2.38 -6.78
N PHE A 17 0.69 -1.84 -5.71
CA PHE A 17 1.17 -2.10 -4.36
C PHE A 17 0.22 -3.09 -3.70
N SER A 18 0.75 -4.22 -3.23
CA SER A 18 -0.09 -5.27 -2.68
C SER A 18 0.63 -5.99 -1.57
N GLY A 19 -0.12 -6.79 -0.82
CA GLY A 19 0.49 -7.57 0.22
C GLY A 19 -0.52 -8.06 1.23
N VAL A 20 -0.02 -8.37 2.43
CA VAL A 20 -0.85 -8.82 3.53
C VAL A 20 -0.51 -8.02 4.77
N VAL A 21 -1.51 -7.82 5.63
CA VAL A 21 -1.32 -7.15 6.91
C VAL A 21 -1.50 -8.20 8.00
N ILE A 22 -0.55 -8.28 8.91
CA ILE A 22 -0.44 -9.34 9.88
C ILE A 22 -0.23 -8.75 11.27
N HIS A 23 -0.84 -9.35 12.28
CA HIS A 23 -0.65 -8.96 13.67
C HIS A 23 0.77 -9.34 14.10
N SER A 24 1.52 -8.38 14.61
CA SER A 24 2.93 -8.59 14.91
C SER A 24 3.15 -9.64 16.00
N ALA A 25 2.22 -9.78 16.93
CA ALA A 25 2.39 -10.70 18.04
C ALA A 25 1.85 -12.11 17.76
N THR A 26 0.73 -12.20 17.04
CA THR A 26 0.07 -13.49 16.82
C THR A 26 0.28 -14.06 15.42
N THR A 27 0.79 -13.25 14.50
CA THR A 27 0.99 -13.59 13.10
C THR A 27 -0.31 -13.93 12.38
N ARG A 28 -1.45 -13.51 12.94
CA ARG A 28 -2.74 -13.70 12.27
C ARG A 28 -3.00 -12.55 11.31
N PRO A 29 -3.68 -12.82 10.19
CA PRO A 29 -4.03 -11.74 9.26
C PRO A 29 -5.04 -10.79 9.89
N ILE A 30 -4.99 -9.53 9.50
CA ILE A 30 -5.87 -8.50 10.04
C ILE A 30 -6.76 -7.98 8.92
N ALA A 31 -8.07 -8.16 9.09
CA ALA A 31 -9.04 -7.65 8.13
C ALA A 31 -9.39 -6.21 8.46
N ASN A 32 -9.94 -5.53 7.48
CA ASN A 32 -10.51 -4.18 7.63
C ASN A 32 -9.49 -3.11 7.98
N VAL A 33 -8.23 -3.32 7.61
CA VAL A 33 -7.21 -2.30 7.74
C VAL A 33 -7.35 -1.35 6.57
N ASN A 34 -7.43 -0.05 6.83
CA ASN A 34 -7.47 0.94 5.78
C ASN A 34 -6.08 1.17 5.24
N CYS A 35 -5.94 1.11 3.92
CA CYS A 35 -4.68 1.35 3.24
C CYS A 35 -4.93 2.53 2.32
N ARG A 36 -4.27 3.66 2.58
CA ARG A 36 -4.57 4.90 1.87
C ARG A 36 -3.31 5.57 1.34
N ASP A 37 -3.38 6.08 0.12
CA ASP A 37 -2.32 6.90 -0.44
C ASP A 37 -2.93 8.22 -0.91
N GLY A 38 -3.32 9.08 -0.01
CA GLY A 38 -3.95 10.33 -0.40
C GLY A 38 -5.40 10.12 -0.80
N GLU A 39 -5.65 10.06 -2.10
CA GLU A 39 -7.02 9.96 -2.60
C GLU A 39 -7.54 8.54 -2.68
N ARG A 40 -6.65 7.58 -2.87
CA ARG A 40 -7.06 6.20 -3.06
C ARG A 40 -7.05 5.48 -1.74
N VAL A 41 -8.04 4.62 -1.56
CA VAL A 41 -8.13 3.85 -0.32
C VAL A 41 -8.65 2.45 -0.65
N THR A 42 -8.13 1.47 0.05
CA THR A 42 -8.65 0.12 0.00
C THR A 42 -8.62 -0.44 1.43
N THR A 43 -9.22 -1.60 1.63
CA THR A 43 -9.19 -2.25 2.94
C THR A 43 -8.75 -3.69 2.76
N THR A 44 -8.16 -4.25 3.80
CA THR A 44 -7.75 -5.66 3.75
C THR A 44 -8.98 -6.55 3.86
N ASP A 45 -8.92 -7.71 3.22
CA ASP A 45 -9.98 -8.71 3.27
C ASP A 45 -9.79 -9.62 4.50
N GLY A 46 -10.59 -10.68 4.59
CA GLY A 46 -10.53 -11.59 5.72
C GLY A 46 -9.21 -12.32 5.88
N MET A 47 -8.42 -12.38 4.82
CA MET A 47 -7.09 -13.00 4.84
C MET A 47 -6.00 -11.94 5.02
N GLY A 48 -6.38 -10.70 5.28
CA GLY A 48 -5.42 -9.62 5.46
C GLY A 48 -4.82 -9.09 4.18
N ARG A 49 -5.35 -9.45 3.03
CA ARG A 49 -4.76 -9.07 1.74
C ARG A 49 -5.30 -7.74 1.26
N PHE A 50 -4.45 -7.00 0.59
CA PHE A 50 -4.83 -5.72 -0.01
C PHE A 50 -4.11 -5.54 -1.34
N ALA A 51 -4.66 -4.68 -2.18
CA ALA A 51 -4.03 -4.25 -3.42
C ALA A 51 -4.49 -2.84 -3.72
N LEU A 52 -3.57 -2.01 -4.19
CA LEU A 52 -3.83 -0.60 -4.37
C LEU A 52 -2.90 -0.09 -5.47
N ASN A 53 -3.43 0.71 -6.38
CA ASN A 53 -2.57 1.37 -7.37
C ASN A 53 -2.08 2.67 -6.79
N THR A 54 -0.79 2.90 -6.88
CA THR A 54 -0.17 4.06 -6.31
C THR A 54 0.98 4.50 -7.23
N SER A 55 1.84 5.38 -6.76
CA SER A 55 2.96 5.88 -7.56
C SER A 55 4.24 5.80 -6.75
N LYS A 56 5.37 5.74 -7.45
CA LYS A 56 6.66 5.75 -6.79
C LYS A 56 6.78 7.01 -5.95
N GLY A 57 7.30 6.84 -4.74
CA GLY A 57 7.48 7.96 -3.83
C GLY A 57 6.28 8.29 -2.97
N ASP A 58 5.12 7.69 -3.27
CA ASP A 58 3.93 7.93 -2.45
C ASP A 58 4.07 7.24 -1.11
N THR A 59 3.37 7.79 -0.11
CA THR A 59 3.31 7.19 1.21
C THR A 59 1.96 6.51 1.39
N ILE A 60 2.01 5.26 1.79
CA ILE A 60 0.79 4.49 2.04
C ILE A 60 0.60 4.37 3.54
N TYR A 61 -0.56 4.77 4.04
CA TYR A 61 -0.88 4.75 5.46
C TYR A 61 -1.78 3.57 5.76
N PHE A 62 -1.43 2.82 6.79
CA PHE A 62 -2.21 1.67 7.25
C PHE A 62 -2.79 2.03 8.60
N THR A 63 -4.13 2.05 8.70
CA THR A 63 -4.80 2.42 9.94
C THR A 63 -5.90 1.42 10.28
N HIS A 64 -6.06 1.16 11.57
CA HIS A 64 -7.10 0.29 12.08
C HIS A 64 -7.33 0.68 13.53
N ILE A 65 -8.59 0.69 13.96
CA ILE A 65 -8.95 1.25 15.26
C ILE A 65 -8.22 0.58 16.43
N GLY A 66 -7.85 -0.67 16.33
CA GLY A 66 -7.19 -1.39 17.42
C GLY A 66 -5.67 -1.45 17.32
N PHE A 67 -5.07 -0.76 16.35
CA PHE A 67 -3.65 -0.91 16.09
C PHE A 67 -2.98 0.44 15.91
N LYS A 68 -1.67 0.45 16.16
CA LYS A 68 -0.87 1.64 15.88
C LYS A 68 -0.78 1.82 14.38
N SER A 69 -0.85 3.06 13.92
CA SER A 69 -0.73 3.37 12.50
C SER A 69 0.67 3.04 12.01
N TYR A 70 0.75 2.73 10.72
CA TYR A 70 2.00 2.38 10.10
C TYR A 70 2.03 2.99 8.70
N GLU A 71 3.20 3.32 8.21
CA GLU A 71 3.28 3.89 6.87
C GLU A 71 4.48 3.31 6.11
N ILE A 72 4.34 3.24 4.79
CA ILE A 72 5.38 2.76 3.91
C ILE A 72 5.49 3.76 2.77
N VAL A 73 6.72 4.12 2.43
CA VAL A 73 6.98 4.94 1.24
C VAL A 73 7.32 4.00 0.11
N VAL A 74 6.63 4.13 -1.01
CA VAL A 74 6.91 3.30 -2.19
C VAL A 74 8.24 3.74 -2.76
N PRO A 75 9.22 2.82 -2.89
CA PRO A 75 10.55 3.23 -3.34
C PRO A 75 10.51 3.80 -4.76
N ASP A 76 11.18 4.91 -4.98
CA ASP A 76 11.25 5.49 -6.31
C ASP A 76 12.34 4.84 -7.14
N THR A 77 13.12 3.94 -6.55
CA THR A 77 14.11 3.16 -7.28
C THR A 77 13.57 1.81 -7.74
N LEU A 78 12.26 1.60 -7.57
CA LEU A 78 11.64 0.33 -7.92
C LEU A 78 11.81 0.05 -9.41
N ALA A 79 12.26 -1.15 -9.75
CA ALA A 79 12.56 -1.48 -11.13
C ALA A 79 11.34 -1.86 -11.94
N GLY A 80 10.30 -2.38 -11.30
CA GLY A 80 9.10 -2.81 -12.01
C GLY A 80 7.90 -2.00 -11.60
N GLY A 81 6.74 -2.42 -12.06
CA GLY A 81 5.48 -1.77 -11.73
C GLY A 81 4.75 -2.41 -10.57
N GLU A 82 5.40 -3.30 -9.83
CA GLU A 82 4.77 -4.00 -8.72
C GLU A 82 5.64 -3.97 -7.49
N TYR A 83 5.00 -3.87 -6.33
CA TYR A 83 5.70 -3.86 -5.06
C TYR A 83 4.85 -4.64 -4.05
N MET A 84 5.38 -5.75 -3.55
CA MET A 84 4.67 -6.62 -2.63
C MET A 84 5.33 -6.59 -1.28
N VAL A 85 4.52 -6.51 -0.22
CA VAL A 85 5.03 -6.37 1.13
C VAL A 85 4.22 -7.19 2.11
N ALA A 86 4.82 -7.46 3.26
CA ALA A 86 4.10 -7.96 4.43
C ALA A 86 4.19 -6.87 5.48
N VAL A 87 3.04 -6.44 5.98
CA VAL A 87 2.96 -5.35 6.95
C VAL A 87 2.59 -5.93 8.30
N PHE A 88 3.37 -5.62 9.32
CA PHE A 88 3.10 -6.12 10.67
C PHE A 88 2.61 -4.96 11.53
N LEU A 89 1.39 -5.07 12.04
CA LEU A 89 0.82 -4.03 12.90
C LEU A 89 0.84 -4.49 14.35
N SER A 90 1.07 -3.54 15.24
CA SER A 90 1.10 -3.79 16.68
C SER A 90 -0.17 -3.24 17.32
N SER A 91 -0.68 -3.94 18.33
CA SER A 91 -1.83 -3.46 19.09
C SER A 91 -1.52 -2.12 19.73
N ASP A 92 -2.56 -1.30 19.82
CA ASP A 92 -2.43 0.03 20.41
C ASP A 92 -2.82 0.00 21.89
N THR A 93 -2.24 -0.89 22.65
CA THR A 93 -2.51 -0.97 24.09
C THR A 93 -1.24 -0.96 24.90
#